data_2b9c9478876023d5fe67f70d1de08c93
#
_entry.id   2b9c9478876023d5fe67f70d1de08c93
#
_cell.length_a   1.000
_cell.length_b   1.000
_cell.length_c   1.000
_cell.angle_alpha   90.00
_cell.angle_beta   90.00
_cell.angle_gamma   90.00
#
_symmetry.space_group_name_H-M   'P 1'
#
loop_
_entity.id
_entity.type
_entity.pdbx_description
1 polymer ?
#
loop_
_entity_poly.entity_id
_entity_poly.type
_entity_poly.pdbx_seq_one_letter_code
_entity_poly.pdbx_strand_id
1 'polypeptide(L)'
;IIDYLKNGRPETNVKNIFVSHMYPYGELHSLGNVIPRQMRTAGINTPANKRTGMHAFRHSLATRMLENDVSLPVISQTLGHADISSTEVYLRISIKQLALCGLEVDL
;
A
#
# COMPACT_ATOMS: atom_id res chain seq x y z
N ILE A 1 -3.58 -4.38 15.93
CA ILE A 1 -4.41 -3.14 16.03
C ILE A 1 -5.16 -3.09 17.36
N ILE A 2 -5.89 -4.14 17.75
CA ILE A 2 -6.69 -4.17 19.01
C ILE A 2 -5.82 -3.91 20.24
N ASP A 3 -4.66 -4.53 20.32
CA ASP A 3 -3.71 -4.30 21.43
C ASP A 3 -3.19 -2.86 21.46
N TYR A 4 -2.86 -2.30 20.29
CA TYR A 4 -2.47 -0.89 20.17
C TYR A 4 -3.57 0.05 20.67
N LEU A 5 -4.83 -0.18 20.27
CA LEU A 5 -5.96 0.65 20.70
C LEU A 5 -6.21 0.58 22.20
N LYS A 6 -5.98 -0.58 22.81
CA LYS A 6 -6.19 -0.79 24.25
C LYS A 6 -5.03 -0.28 25.12
N ASN A 7 -3.80 -0.51 24.70
CA ASN A 7 -2.63 -0.39 25.55
C ASN A 7 -1.56 0.59 25.04
N GLY A 8 -1.54 0.89 23.75
CA GLY A 8 -0.45 1.65 23.14
C GLY A 8 -0.85 3.04 22.61
N ARG A 9 -2.12 3.24 22.31
CA ARG A 9 -2.59 4.50 21.73
C ARG A 9 -2.70 5.58 22.81
N PRO A 10 -2.06 6.75 22.63
CA PRO A 10 -2.25 7.88 23.54
C PRO A 10 -3.71 8.35 23.58
N GLU A 11 -4.14 8.87 24.71
CA GLU A 11 -5.44 9.52 24.82
C GLU A 11 -5.44 10.84 24.04
N THR A 12 -6.34 10.95 23.08
CA THR A 12 -6.49 12.11 22.22
C THR A 12 -7.89 12.19 21.63
N ASN A 13 -8.34 13.40 21.30
CA ASN A 13 -9.61 13.64 20.63
C ASN A 13 -9.56 13.34 19.12
N VAL A 14 -8.40 13.00 18.58
CA VAL A 14 -8.23 12.64 17.15
C VAL A 14 -8.89 11.30 16.90
N LYS A 15 -9.75 11.25 15.85
CA LYS A 15 -10.52 10.04 15.51
C LYS A 15 -9.72 8.99 14.73
N ASN A 16 -8.53 9.33 14.25
CA ASN A 16 -7.68 8.41 13.50
C ASN A 16 -7.23 7.25 14.41
N ILE A 17 -7.15 6.04 13.85
CA ILE A 17 -6.67 4.86 14.58
C ILE A 17 -5.23 5.09 15.04
N PHE A 18 -4.36 5.48 14.12
CA PHE A 18 -2.95 5.77 14.40
C PHE A 18 -2.75 7.26 14.56
N VAL A 19 -2.07 7.64 15.62
CA VAL A 19 -1.78 9.04 15.98
C VAL A 19 -0.31 9.24 16.28
N SER A 20 0.13 10.48 16.30
CA SER A 20 1.47 10.83 16.75
C SER A 20 1.64 10.46 18.23
N HIS A 21 2.77 9.84 18.58
CA HIS A 21 3.14 9.56 19.97
C HIS A 21 3.93 10.73 20.59
N MET A 22 4.04 11.84 19.88
CA MET A 22 4.60 13.09 20.40
C MET A 22 3.45 14.03 20.76
N TYR A 23 3.55 14.66 21.94
CA TYR A 23 2.57 15.67 22.36
C TYR A 23 2.45 16.77 21.28
N PRO A 24 1.25 17.20 20.93
CA PRO A 24 -0.08 16.96 21.51
C PRO A 24 -0.84 15.70 20.98
N TYR A 25 -0.16 14.68 20.50
CA TYR A 25 -0.75 13.43 20.01
C TYR A 25 -1.76 13.62 18.87
N GLY A 26 -1.39 14.49 17.93
CA GLY A 26 -2.21 14.84 16.78
C GLY A 26 -2.22 13.79 15.65
N GLU A 27 -2.74 14.17 14.51
CA GLU A 27 -2.74 13.35 13.31
C GLU A 27 -1.31 13.07 12.82
N LEU A 28 -1.13 11.88 12.22
CA LEU A 28 0.11 11.56 11.52
C LEU A 28 0.09 12.20 10.12
N HIS A 29 0.89 13.23 9.93
CA HIS A 29 0.90 13.98 8.67
C HIS A 29 1.78 13.37 7.58
N SER A 30 2.79 12.60 7.92
CA SER A 30 3.68 11.99 6.93
C SER A 30 4.31 10.69 7.42
N LEU A 31 4.09 9.64 6.65
CA LEU A 31 4.75 8.34 6.84
C LEU A 31 5.76 8.04 5.71
N GLY A 32 6.05 9.04 4.86
CA GLY A 32 6.85 8.86 3.65
C GLY A 32 8.24 8.27 3.89
N ASN A 33 8.86 8.55 5.03
CA ASN A 33 10.20 8.10 5.35
C ASN A 33 10.25 6.83 6.24
N VAL A 34 9.12 6.34 6.72
CA VAL A 34 9.08 5.18 7.62
C VAL A 34 9.60 3.95 6.94
N ILE A 35 9.09 3.62 5.77
CA ILE A 35 9.48 2.41 5.02
C ILE A 35 10.94 2.45 4.56
N PRO A 36 11.43 3.51 3.88
CA PRO A 36 12.84 3.59 3.51
C PRO A 36 13.78 3.48 4.71
N ARG A 37 13.40 4.07 5.84
CA ARG A 37 14.17 3.97 7.08
C ARG A 37 14.22 2.55 7.61
N GLN A 38 13.10 1.85 7.68
CA GLN A 38 13.04 0.47 8.15
C GLN A 38 13.80 -0.49 7.22
N MET A 39 13.68 -0.31 5.91
CA MET A 39 14.44 -1.09 4.94
C MET A 39 15.95 -0.90 5.13
N ARG A 40 16.41 0.34 5.33
CA ARG A 40 17.81 0.62 5.61
C ARG A 40 18.29 -0.04 6.89
N THR A 41 17.48 0.03 7.96
CA THR A 41 17.79 -0.61 9.25
C THR A 41 17.86 -2.13 9.11
N ALA A 42 17.03 -2.72 8.25
CA ALA A 42 17.04 -4.15 7.94
C ALA A 42 18.16 -4.57 6.98
N GLY A 43 19.00 -3.64 6.53
CA GLY A 43 20.07 -3.94 5.56
C GLY A 43 19.58 -4.20 4.13
N ILE A 44 18.34 -3.83 3.82
CA ILE A 44 17.77 -4.00 2.49
C ILE A 44 18.15 -2.81 1.62
N ASN A 45 19.05 -3.03 0.68
CA ASN A 45 19.46 -2.03 -0.30
C ASN A 45 18.51 -2.03 -1.48
N THR A 46 17.85 -0.91 -1.71
CA THR A 46 16.99 -0.72 -2.87
C THR A 46 17.72 0.08 -3.94
N PRO A 47 17.64 -0.33 -5.21
CA PRO A 47 18.19 0.45 -6.30
C PRO A 47 17.59 1.87 -6.33
N ALA A 48 18.39 2.86 -6.65
CA ALA A 48 17.99 4.28 -6.66
C ALA A 48 16.81 4.60 -7.59
N ASN A 49 16.53 3.73 -8.57
CA ASN A 49 15.44 3.85 -9.53
C ASN A 49 14.12 3.18 -9.08
N LYS A 50 14.10 2.52 -7.92
CA LYS A 50 12.88 1.87 -7.41
C LYS A 50 12.21 2.71 -6.33
N ARG A 51 10.90 2.82 -6.42
CA ARG A 51 10.09 3.46 -5.39
C ARG A 51 9.99 2.55 -4.17
N THR A 52 10.30 3.09 -3.00
CA THR A 52 10.35 2.36 -1.71
C THR A 52 9.34 2.89 -0.69
N GLY A 53 8.42 3.74 -1.12
CA GLY A 53 7.40 4.32 -0.24
C GLY A 53 6.21 3.40 0.01
N MET A 54 5.24 3.87 0.79
CA MET A 54 3.99 3.17 1.08
C MET A 54 3.23 2.74 -0.18
N HIS A 55 3.32 3.51 -1.26
CA HIS A 55 2.72 3.15 -2.55
C HIS A 55 3.30 1.88 -3.16
N ALA A 56 4.58 1.57 -2.92
CA ALA A 56 5.19 0.34 -3.40
C ALA A 56 4.55 -0.91 -2.76
N PHE A 57 4.25 -0.85 -1.46
CA PHE A 57 3.53 -1.91 -0.76
C PHE A 57 2.11 -2.07 -1.27
N ARG A 58 1.42 -0.96 -1.50
CA ARG A 58 0.08 -0.95 -2.05
C ARG A 58 0.05 -1.57 -3.45
N HIS A 59 0.99 -1.23 -4.31
CA HIS A 59 1.16 -1.83 -5.63
C HIS A 59 1.46 -3.34 -5.53
N SER A 60 2.35 -3.73 -4.65
CA SER A 60 2.68 -5.15 -4.45
C SER A 60 1.48 -5.96 -3.98
N LEU A 61 0.67 -5.41 -3.07
CA LEU A 61 -0.56 -6.06 -2.62
C LEU A 61 -1.54 -6.24 -3.77
N ALA A 62 -1.80 -5.19 -4.53
CA ALA A 62 -2.71 -5.23 -5.66
C ALA A 62 -2.26 -6.24 -6.73
N THR A 63 -0.97 -6.26 -7.06
CA THR A 63 -0.40 -7.23 -8.01
C THR A 63 -0.59 -8.66 -7.52
N ARG A 64 -0.29 -8.94 -6.25
CA ARG A 64 -0.51 -10.27 -5.67
C ARG A 64 -1.97 -10.69 -5.64
N MET A 65 -2.89 -9.76 -5.38
CA MET A 65 -4.32 -10.04 -5.45
C MET A 65 -4.75 -10.41 -6.87
N LEU A 66 -4.26 -9.69 -7.89
CA LEU A 66 -4.50 -10.01 -9.30
C LEU A 66 -3.92 -11.38 -9.69
N GLU A 67 -2.72 -11.70 -9.27
CA GLU A 67 -2.07 -12.99 -9.51
C GLU A 67 -2.81 -14.17 -8.87
N ASN A 68 -3.61 -13.89 -7.83
CA ASN A 68 -4.48 -14.88 -7.18
C ASN A 68 -5.96 -14.78 -7.64
N ASP A 69 -6.19 -14.25 -8.82
CA ASP A 69 -7.51 -14.17 -9.46
C ASP A 69 -8.56 -13.39 -8.63
N VAL A 70 -8.14 -12.48 -7.76
CA VAL A 70 -9.06 -11.62 -7.03
C VAL A 70 -9.66 -10.58 -7.98
N SER A 71 -10.99 -10.43 -7.94
CA SER A 71 -11.69 -9.49 -8.82
C SER A 71 -11.32 -8.03 -8.56
N LEU A 72 -11.30 -7.21 -9.61
CA LEU A 72 -10.95 -5.79 -9.53
C LEU A 72 -11.80 -5.00 -8.53
N PRO A 73 -13.13 -5.20 -8.42
CA PRO A 73 -13.93 -4.54 -7.40
C PRO A 73 -13.47 -4.83 -5.97
N VAL A 74 -13.08 -6.09 -5.69
CA VAL A 74 -12.57 -6.48 -4.37
C VAL A 74 -11.22 -5.84 -4.09
N ILE A 75 -10.32 -5.78 -5.07
CA ILE A 75 -9.04 -5.09 -4.97
C ILE A 75 -9.26 -3.60 -4.68
N SER A 76 -10.15 -2.96 -5.44
CA SER A 76 -10.49 -1.55 -5.25
C SER A 76 -11.01 -1.26 -3.84
N GLN A 77 -11.92 -2.07 -3.34
CA GLN A 77 -12.44 -1.94 -1.99
C GLN A 77 -11.36 -2.17 -0.91
N THR A 78 -10.53 -3.19 -1.09
CA THR A 78 -9.44 -3.51 -0.15
C THR A 78 -8.44 -2.36 -0.05
N LEU A 79 -8.14 -1.72 -1.17
CA LEU A 79 -7.23 -0.58 -1.23
C LEU A 79 -7.90 0.75 -0.83
N GLY A 80 -9.21 0.76 -0.62
CA GLY A 80 -9.95 1.97 -0.26
C GLY A 80 -10.00 2.99 -1.39
N HIS A 81 -10.04 2.55 -2.66
CA HIS A 81 -10.23 3.44 -3.79
C HIS A 81 -11.69 3.93 -3.83
N ALA A 82 -11.89 5.24 -3.92
CA ALA A 82 -13.22 5.82 -4.10
C ALA A 82 -13.78 5.56 -5.50
N ASP A 83 -12.92 5.29 -6.49
CA ASP A 83 -13.27 5.06 -7.89
C ASP A 83 -12.46 3.89 -8.46
N ILE A 84 -13.15 3.06 -9.27
CA ILE A 84 -12.57 1.90 -9.97
C ILE A 84 -11.51 2.34 -10.99
N SER A 85 -11.60 3.57 -11.51
CA SER A 85 -10.63 4.11 -12.47
C SER A 85 -9.19 4.10 -11.93
N SER A 86 -9.02 4.27 -10.63
CA SER A 86 -7.70 4.14 -9.98
C SER A 86 -7.15 2.71 -10.06
N THR A 87 -8.00 1.74 -10.31
CA THR A 87 -7.65 0.31 -10.42
C THR A 87 -7.25 -0.06 -11.85
N GLU A 88 -7.55 0.77 -12.86
CA GLU A 88 -7.14 0.57 -14.26
C GLU A 88 -5.62 0.50 -14.43
N VAL A 89 -4.87 1.19 -13.56
CA VAL A 89 -3.40 1.12 -13.54
C VAL A 89 -2.94 -0.32 -13.31
N TYR A 90 -3.65 -1.07 -12.48
CA TYR A 90 -3.34 -2.48 -12.18
C TYR A 90 -3.76 -3.40 -13.31
N LEU A 91 -4.84 -3.06 -14.02
CA LEU A 91 -5.27 -3.78 -15.22
C LEU A 91 -4.19 -3.75 -16.30
N ARG A 92 -3.56 -2.60 -16.53
CA ARG A 92 -2.45 -2.46 -17.47
C ARG A 92 -1.23 -3.31 -17.10
N ILE A 93 -0.94 -3.44 -15.80
CA ILE A 93 0.13 -4.31 -15.29
C ILE A 93 -0.21 -5.77 -15.57
N SER A 94 -1.44 -6.19 -15.33
CA SER A 94 -1.92 -7.56 -15.60
C SER A 94 -1.85 -7.90 -17.09
N ILE A 95 -2.28 -7.00 -17.96
CA ILE A 95 -2.16 -7.17 -19.42
C ILE A 95 -0.71 -7.33 -19.86
N LYS A 96 0.19 -6.54 -19.27
CA LYS A 96 1.63 -6.63 -19.55
C LYS A 96 2.23 -7.97 -19.10
N GLN A 97 1.80 -8.49 -17.97
CA GLN A 97 2.21 -9.82 -17.49
C GLN A 97 1.65 -10.96 -18.36
N LEU A 98 0.41 -10.85 -18.81
CA LEU A 98 -0.21 -11.80 -19.75
C LEU A 98 0.54 -11.81 -21.09
N ALA A 99 0.93 -10.64 -21.60
CA ALA A 99 1.74 -10.52 -22.80
C ALA A 99 3.13 -11.19 -22.67
N LEU A 100 3.74 -11.09 -21.49
CA LEU A 100 5.00 -11.77 -21.17
C LEU A 100 4.86 -13.29 -21.08
N CYS A 101 3.67 -13.79 -20.79
CA CYS A 101 3.36 -15.23 -20.80
C CYS A 101 3.07 -15.78 -22.22
N GLY A 102 3.22 -14.97 -23.26
CA GLY A 102 3.02 -15.40 -24.65
C GLY A 102 1.56 -15.60 -25.07
N LEU A 103 0.62 -15.10 -24.26
CA LEU A 103 -0.78 -15.01 -24.64
C LEU A 103 -0.97 -13.76 -25.52
N GLU A 104 -1.25 -13.96 -26.79
CA GLU A 104 -1.70 -12.87 -27.67
C GLU A 104 -3.04 -12.36 -27.15
N VAL A 105 -3.03 -11.19 -26.54
CA VAL A 105 -4.25 -10.49 -26.20
C VAL A 105 -4.52 -9.51 -27.32
N ASP A 106 -5.44 -9.86 -28.22
CA ASP A 106 -5.99 -8.94 -29.21
C ASP A 106 -6.78 -7.84 -28.48
N LEU A 107 -6.22 -6.67 -28.47
CA LEU A 107 -6.86 -5.45 -27.98
C LEU A 107 -7.50 -4.70 -29.13
#